data_27c665e93580e740de5403586956f7b5
#
_entry.id   27c665e93580e740de5403586956f7b5
#
_cell.length_a   1.000
_cell.length_b   1.000
_cell.length_c   1.000
_cell.angle_alpha   90.00
_cell.angle_beta   90.00
_cell.angle_gamma   90.00
#
_symmetry.space_group_name_H-M   'P 1'
#
loop_
_entity.id
_entity.type
_entity.pdbx_description
1 polymer ?
#
loop_
_entity_poly.entity_id
_entity_poly.type
_entity_poly.pdbx_seq_one_letter_code
_entity_poly.pdbx_strand_id
1 'polypeptide(L)'
;SLTEADAAAIIAGAPSILIAAPTLRATGQIIFGNTNWFSTIYGVGDTYLQARDWQIENGRTFSTNEERSSTKVAIIGQTIIDQLFFGQDPVGETIRIDRIPFRVVGTIRAKGESSWGRDHDDVVFVPLSAARSRLDVGKRYRGNLVRDITLKARSADLLETAEQEVTDLLRERHRIRPGAPDDFYVRNVAQY
;
A
#
# COMPACT_ATOMS: atom_id res chain seq x y z
N SER A 1 7.08 10.12 13.45
CA SER A 1 6.77 9.93 12.02
C SER A 1 7.50 8.72 11.46
N LEU A 2 6.86 7.99 10.58
CA LEU A 2 7.43 6.81 9.95
C LEU A 2 8.04 7.16 8.59
N THR A 3 9.10 6.43 8.23
CA THR A 3 9.83 6.64 6.98
C THR A 3 10.04 5.32 6.23
N GLU A 4 10.38 5.41 4.94
CA GLU A 4 10.80 4.23 4.19
C GLU A 4 12.06 3.60 4.79
N ALA A 5 12.97 4.41 5.36
CA ALA A 5 14.14 3.92 6.04
C ALA A 5 13.80 3.12 7.31
N ASP A 6 12.73 3.49 8.02
CA ASP A 6 12.23 2.71 9.15
C ASP A 6 11.80 1.31 8.69
N ALA A 7 11.10 1.20 7.57
CA ALA A 7 10.68 -0.09 7.02
C ALA A 7 11.91 -0.96 6.69
N ALA A 8 12.92 -0.39 6.04
CA ALA A 8 14.15 -1.10 5.72
C ALA A 8 14.89 -1.55 6.99
N ALA A 9 14.91 -0.72 8.02
CA ALA A 9 15.54 -1.06 9.29
C ALA A 9 14.82 -2.19 10.01
N ILE A 10 13.50 -2.24 9.92
CA ILE A 10 12.70 -3.33 10.50
C ILE A 10 13.08 -4.66 9.85
N ILE A 11 13.15 -4.71 8.53
CA ILE A 11 13.55 -5.92 7.82
C ILE A 11 14.96 -6.36 8.21
N ALA A 12 15.89 -5.42 8.38
CA ALA A 12 17.26 -5.73 8.73
C ALA A 12 17.41 -6.16 10.19
N GLY A 13 16.61 -5.62 11.10
CA GLY A 13 16.83 -5.74 12.54
C GLY A 13 15.77 -6.47 13.35
N ALA A 14 14.63 -6.85 12.76
CA ALA A 14 13.56 -7.56 13.45
C ALA A 14 13.40 -8.97 12.86
N PRO A 15 14.06 -9.99 13.45
CA PRO A 15 14.11 -11.33 12.84
C PRO A 15 12.76 -12.01 12.65
N SER A 16 11.76 -11.66 13.47
CA SER A 16 10.43 -12.26 13.39
C SER A 16 9.55 -11.67 12.28
N ILE A 17 10.02 -10.59 11.64
CA ILE A 17 9.28 -9.93 10.56
C ILE A 17 9.73 -10.46 9.20
N LEU A 18 8.76 -10.89 8.40
CA LEU A 18 8.98 -11.34 7.03
C LEU A 18 8.88 -10.17 6.04
N ILE A 19 7.90 -9.30 6.21
CA ILE A 19 7.63 -8.17 5.32
C ILE A 19 7.39 -6.91 6.15
N ALA A 20 8.01 -5.80 5.73
CA ALA A 20 7.71 -4.47 6.22
C ALA A 20 7.49 -3.58 4.99
N ALA A 21 6.24 -3.28 4.68
CA ALA A 21 5.84 -2.61 3.46
C ALA A 21 5.34 -1.19 3.76
N PRO A 22 6.08 -0.16 3.36
CA PRO A 22 5.65 1.23 3.57
C PRO A 22 4.52 1.58 2.61
N THR A 23 3.59 2.42 3.06
CA THR A 23 2.44 2.84 2.26
C THR A 23 2.19 4.33 2.34
N LEU A 24 1.68 4.87 1.22
CA LEU A 24 0.99 6.15 1.16
C LEU A 24 -0.46 5.89 0.79
N ARG A 25 -1.35 6.76 1.22
CA ARG A 25 -2.77 6.66 0.92
C ARG A 25 -3.32 8.02 0.53
N ALA A 26 -4.11 8.02 -0.54
CA ALA A 26 -4.82 9.20 -1.01
C ALA A 26 -6.24 8.81 -1.40
N THR A 27 -7.08 9.81 -1.63
CA THR A 27 -8.37 9.63 -2.27
C THR A 27 -8.40 10.54 -3.48
N GLY A 28 -9.17 10.16 -4.49
CA GLY A 28 -9.26 10.99 -5.69
C GLY A 28 -10.23 10.44 -6.71
N GLN A 29 -10.44 11.23 -7.74
CA GLN A 29 -11.26 10.85 -8.88
C GLN A 29 -10.45 9.99 -9.84
N ILE A 30 -11.02 8.84 -10.17
CA ILE A 30 -10.47 7.94 -11.18
C ILE A 30 -11.34 8.10 -12.41
N ILE A 31 -10.72 8.36 -13.56
CA ILE A 31 -11.43 8.66 -14.80
C ILE A 31 -11.02 7.68 -15.89
N PHE A 32 -12.00 7.12 -16.58
CA PHE A 32 -11.78 6.38 -17.82
C PHE A 32 -12.84 6.82 -18.83
N GLY A 33 -12.38 7.41 -19.93
CA GLY A 33 -13.31 7.96 -20.93
C GLY A 33 -14.23 9.00 -20.30
N ASN A 34 -15.53 8.79 -20.42
CA ASN A 34 -16.56 9.68 -19.86
C ASN A 34 -17.05 9.26 -18.46
N THR A 35 -16.50 8.19 -17.92
CA THR A 35 -16.88 7.71 -16.59
C THR A 35 -15.87 8.10 -15.55
N ASN A 36 -16.35 8.35 -14.34
CA ASN A 36 -15.50 8.65 -13.21
C ASN A 36 -16.02 7.96 -11.95
N TRP A 37 -15.10 7.73 -11.02
CA TRP A 37 -15.42 7.11 -9.76
C TRP A 37 -14.44 7.61 -8.70
N PHE A 38 -14.95 8.08 -7.57
CA PHE A 38 -14.10 8.51 -6.45
C PHE A 38 -13.68 7.29 -5.64
N SER A 39 -12.38 7.12 -5.44
CA SER A 39 -11.86 5.94 -4.78
C SER A 39 -10.65 6.22 -3.92
N THR A 40 -10.15 5.19 -3.25
CA THR A 40 -8.92 5.22 -2.46
C THR A 40 -7.76 4.73 -3.31
N ILE A 41 -6.66 5.48 -3.28
CA ILE A 41 -5.42 5.16 -3.98
C ILE A 41 -4.34 4.85 -2.95
N TYR A 42 -3.71 3.69 -3.06
CA TYR A 42 -2.57 3.33 -2.23
C TYR A 42 -1.29 3.36 -3.06
N GLY A 43 -0.29 4.08 -2.55
CA GLY A 43 1.07 4.00 -3.06
C GLY A 43 1.81 2.91 -2.32
N VAL A 44 2.17 1.84 -3.01
CA VAL A 44 2.69 0.61 -2.41
C VAL A 44 3.72 -0.06 -3.32
N GLY A 45 4.40 -1.08 -2.78
CA GLY A 45 5.17 -2.03 -3.57
C GLY A 45 4.47 -3.37 -3.63
N ASP A 46 5.03 -4.28 -4.41
CA ASP A 46 4.52 -5.65 -4.51
C ASP A 46 4.52 -6.37 -3.14
N THR A 47 5.48 -6.05 -2.28
CA THR A 47 5.55 -6.62 -0.94
C THR A 47 4.32 -6.31 -0.10
N TYR A 48 3.71 -5.13 -0.29
CA TYR A 48 2.45 -4.80 0.36
C TYR A 48 1.33 -5.74 -0.08
N LEU A 49 1.23 -6.00 -1.38
CA LEU A 49 0.23 -6.92 -1.91
C LEU A 49 0.41 -8.31 -1.32
N GLN A 50 1.66 -8.77 -1.21
CA GLN A 50 1.99 -10.05 -0.57
C GLN A 50 1.60 -10.05 0.92
N ALA A 51 1.93 -8.99 1.64
CA ALA A 51 1.65 -8.89 3.09
C ALA A 51 0.14 -8.93 3.38
N ARG A 52 -0.66 -8.38 2.47
CA ARG A 52 -2.12 -8.33 2.60
C ARG A 52 -2.83 -9.48 1.86
N ASP A 53 -2.08 -10.43 1.33
CA ASP A 53 -2.60 -11.59 0.61
C ASP A 53 -3.49 -11.22 -0.59
N TRP A 54 -3.17 -10.11 -1.26
CA TRP A 54 -3.81 -9.76 -2.52
C TRP A 54 -3.27 -10.64 -3.65
N GLN A 55 -4.17 -11.19 -4.44
CA GLN A 55 -3.83 -12.05 -5.59
C GLN A 55 -4.09 -11.31 -6.89
N ILE A 56 -3.14 -11.39 -7.83
CA ILE A 56 -3.36 -10.86 -9.17
C ILE A 56 -4.35 -11.78 -9.90
N GLU A 57 -5.39 -11.19 -10.47
CA GLU A 57 -6.40 -11.93 -11.26
C GLU A 57 -6.03 -11.92 -12.74
N ASN A 58 -5.85 -10.74 -13.31
CA ASN A 58 -5.43 -10.57 -14.70
C ASN A 58 -4.21 -9.66 -14.76
N GLY A 59 -3.37 -9.84 -15.77
CA GLY A 59 -2.17 -9.03 -15.93
C GLY A 59 -1.08 -9.43 -14.94
N ARG A 60 -0.42 -8.44 -14.37
CA ARG A 60 0.77 -8.65 -13.54
C ARG A 60 0.89 -7.63 -12.42
N THR A 61 1.78 -7.92 -11.48
CA THR A 61 2.17 -6.98 -10.44
C THR A 61 3.20 -5.97 -10.95
N PHE A 62 3.59 -5.02 -10.09
CA PHE A 62 4.64 -4.06 -10.41
C PHE A 62 6.00 -4.75 -10.55
N SER A 63 6.76 -4.36 -11.56
CA SER A 63 8.15 -4.77 -11.67
C SER A 63 9.02 -3.93 -10.73
N THR A 64 10.18 -4.46 -10.36
CA THR A 64 11.16 -3.73 -9.56
C THR A 64 11.56 -2.41 -10.23
N ASN A 65 11.73 -2.41 -11.55
CA ASN A 65 12.07 -1.21 -12.29
C ASN A 65 10.95 -0.16 -12.23
N GLU A 66 9.71 -0.58 -12.33
CA GLU A 66 8.56 0.33 -12.20
C GLU A 66 8.48 0.97 -10.82
N GLU A 67 8.77 0.21 -9.78
CA GLU A 67 8.82 0.74 -8.42
C GLU A 67 9.96 1.74 -8.23
N ARG A 68 11.12 1.47 -8.81
CA ARG A 68 12.29 2.37 -8.72
C ARG A 68 12.12 3.64 -9.54
N SER A 69 11.48 3.54 -10.69
CA SER A 69 11.43 4.63 -11.68
C SER A 69 10.18 5.49 -11.58
N SER A 70 9.38 5.33 -10.54
CA SER A 70 8.12 6.07 -10.38
C SER A 70 7.22 5.95 -11.59
N THR A 71 7.16 4.76 -12.18
CA THR A 71 6.41 4.51 -13.40
C THR A 71 4.91 4.64 -13.13
N LYS A 72 4.19 5.31 -14.02
CA LYS A 72 2.76 5.55 -13.89
C LYS A 72 1.97 4.32 -14.33
N VAL A 73 1.95 3.31 -13.49
CA VAL A 73 1.20 2.06 -13.67
C VAL A 73 0.27 1.85 -12.50
N ALA A 74 -0.81 1.10 -12.72
CA ALA A 74 -1.84 0.87 -11.71
C ALA A 74 -2.31 -0.57 -11.71
N ILE A 75 -2.70 -1.04 -10.53
CA ILE A 75 -3.41 -2.29 -10.33
C ILE A 75 -4.74 -1.92 -9.67
N ILE A 76 -5.86 -2.41 -10.23
CA ILE A 76 -7.17 -1.96 -9.77
C ILE A 76 -8.03 -3.11 -9.26
N GLY A 77 -8.91 -2.78 -8.31
CA GLY A 77 -9.84 -3.72 -7.72
C GLY A 77 -11.12 -3.87 -8.51
N GLN A 78 -11.92 -4.88 -8.15
CA GLN A 78 -13.13 -5.24 -8.89
C GLN A 78 -14.16 -4.11 -8.95
N THR A 79 -14.32 -3.35 -7.88
CA THR A 79 -15.28 -2.22 -7.88
C THR A 79 -14.91 -1.18 -8.95
N ILE A 80 -13.61 -0.90 -9.11
CA ILE A 80 -13.15 0.03 -10.15
C ILE A 80 -13.45 -0.53 -11.54
N ILE A 81 -13.23 -1.83 -11.74
CA ILE A 81 -13.54 -2.50 -13.01
C ILE A 81 -15.02 -2.37 -13.32
N ASP A 82 -15.87 -2.63 -12.34
CA ASP A 82 -17.33 -2.58 -12.51
C ASP A 82 -17.79 -1.14 -12.82
N GLN A 83 -17.28 -0.16 -12.11
CA GLN A 83 -17.73 1.23 -12.23
C GLN A 83 -17.20 1.93 -13.49
N LEU A 84 -15.97 1.64 -13.91
CA LEU A 84 -15.34 2.34 -15.03
C LEU A 84 -15.29 1.52 -16.30
N PHE A 85 -15.25 0.20 -16.21
CA PHE A 85 -15.06 -0.68 -17.38
C PHE A 85 -16.24 -1.62 -17.58
N PHE A 86 -17.29 -1.48 -16.78
CA PHE A 86 -18.52 -2.28 -16.89
C PHE A 86 -18.24 -3.79 -16.90
N GLY A 87 -17.28 -4.22 -16.07
CA GLY A 87 -16.91 -5.62 -15.91
C GLY A 87 -15.93 -6.16 -16.94
N GLN A 88 -15.52 -5.35 -17.92
CA GLN A 88 -14.56 -5.80 -18.93
C GLN A 88 -13.13 -5.68 -18.44
N ASP A 89 -12.22 -6.48 -19.01
CA ASP A 89 -10.81 -6.48 -18.65
C ASP A 89 -10.14 -5.13 -18.95
N PRO A 90 -9.66 -4.41 -17.93
CA PRO A 90 -9.05 -3.10 -18.11
C PRO A 90 -7.55 -3.13 -18.40
N VAL A 91 -6.91 -4.31 -18.39
CA VAL A 91 -5.45 -4.40 -18.54
C VAL A 91 -5.03 -3.85 -19.90
N GLY A 92 -4.06 -2.93 -19.87
CA GLY A 92 -3.58 -2.24 -21.06
C GLY A 92 -4.24 -0.89 -21.29
N GLU A 93 -5.36 -0.61 -20.62
CA GLU A 93 -6.04 0.68 -20.73
C GLU A 93 -5.36 1.73 -19.83
N THR A 94 -5.61 3.00 -20.12
CA THR A 94 -5.10 4.13 -19.33
C THR A 94 -6.25 4.76 -18.56
N ILE A 95 -6.09 4.85 -17.24
CA ILE A 95 -6.97 5.60 -16.36
C ILE A 95 -6.28 6.89 -15.95
N ARG A 96 -7.05 7.89 -15.53
CA ARG A 96 -6.50 9.11 -14.94
C ARG A 96 -6.81 9.17 -13.47
N ILE A 97 -5.80 9.43 -12.69
CA ILE A 97 -5.93 9.68 -11.25
C ILE A 97 -5.64 11.16 -11.06
N ASP A 98 -6.65 11.94 -10.67
CA ASP A 98 -6.52 13.39 -10.55
C ASP A 98 -5.82 14.03 -11.76
N ARG A 99 -6.22 13.64 -12.98
CA ARG A 99 -5.70 14.11 -14.27
C ARG A 99 -4.36 13.49 -14.70
N ILE A 100 -3.71 12.71 -13.86
CA ILE A 100 -2.45 12.06 -14.20
C ILE A 100 -2.75 10.70 -14.82
N PRO A 101 -2.21 10.39 -16.03
CA PRO A 101 -2.47 9.09 -16.67
C PRO A 101 -1.65 7.98 -16.04
N PHE A 102 -2.31 6.86 -15.75
CA PHE A 102 -1.69 5.64 -15.27
C PHE A 102 -2.17 4.48 -16.15
N ARG A 103 -1.25 3.64 -16.58
CA ARG A 103 -1.61 2.45 -17.34
C ARG A 103 -1.95 1.31 -16.41
N VAL A 104 -3.09 0.67 -16.64
CA VAL A 104 -3.51 -0.51 -15.87
C VAL A 104 -2.68 -1.70 -16.34
N VAL A 105 -1.89 -2.27 -15.43
CA VAL A 105 -1.04 -3.44 -15.71
C VAL A 105 -1.59 -4.71 -15.10
N GLY A 106 -2.48 -4.60 -14.13
CA GLY A 106 -3.06 -5.76 -13.46
C GLY A 106 -4.36 -5.45 -12.75
N THR A 107 -5.06 -6.51 -12.42
CA THR A 107 -6.24 -6.48 -11.57
C THR A 107 -6.03 -7.45 -10.41
N ILE A 108 -6.68 -7.17 -9.29
CA ILE A 108 -6.60 -8.04 -8.12
C ILE A 108 -7.90 -8.82 -7.96
N ARG A 109 -7.78 -10.03 -7.41
CA ARG A 109 -8.92 -10.88 -7.10
C ARG A 109 -9.80 -10.22 -6.04
N ALA A 110 -11.11 -10.28 -6.27
CA ALA A 110 -12.08 -9.70 -5.36
C ALA A 110 -12.01 -10.34 -3.96
N LYS A 111 -12.04 -9.49 -2.93
CA LYS A 111 -12.12 -9.91 -1.52
C LYS A 111 -13.51 -9.69 -0.93
N GLY A 112 -14.34 -8.89 -1.59
CA GLY A 112 -15.68 -8.54 -1.12
C GLY A 112 -15.68 -7.51 -0.01
N GLU A 113 -16.81 -7.41 0.71
CA GLU A 113 -16.95 -6.48 1.82
C GLU A 113 -16.37 -7.06 3.11
N SER A 114 -15.82 -6.18 3.95
CA SER A 114 -15.41 -6.55 5.30
C SER A 114 -16.64 -6.69 6.20
N SER A 115 -16.45 -7.28 7.39
CA SER A 115 -17.50 -7.37 8.43
C SER A 115 -18.02 -6.01 8.88
N TRP A 116 -17.31 -4.92 8.57
CA TRP A 116 -17.69 -3.56 8.87
C TRP A 116 -18.38 -2.85 7.70
N GLY A 117 -18.74 -3.59 6.64
CA GLY A 117 -19.37 -3.02 5.44
C GLY A 117 -18.42 -2.28 4.53
N ARG A 118 -17.11 -2.39 4.75
CA ARG A 118 -16.11 -1.73 3.92
C ARG A 118 -15.84 -2.56 2.67
N ASP A 119 -15.93 -1.91 1.50
CA ASP A 119 -15.61 -2.56 0.22
C ASP A 119 -14.10 -2.59 0.00
N HIS A 120 -13.49 -3.75 0.20
CA HIS A 120 -12.06 -3.95 -0.04
C HIS A 120 -11.69 -3.84 -1.52
N ASP A 121 -12.66 -4.03 -2.41
CA ASP A 121 -12.42 -4.06 -3.86
C ASP A 121 -12.46 -2.66 -4.50
N ASP A 122 -12.85 -1.65 -3.73
CA ASP A 122 -12.86 -0.25 -4.15
C ASP A 122 -11.51 0.38 -3.89
N VAL A 123 -10.55 0.04 -4.73
CA VAL A 123 -9.16 0.39 -4.50
C VAL A 123 -8.36 0.46 -5.80
N VAL A 124 -7.41 1.39 -5.83
CA VAL A 124 -6.38 1.51 -6.87
C VAL A 124 -5.02 1.44 -6.18
N PHE A 125 -4.12 0.62 -6.69
CA PHE A 125 -2.73 0.57 -6.25
C PHE A 125 -1.83 1.18 -7.33
N VAL A 126 -0.89 2.00 -6.91
CA VAL A 126 0.18 2.55 -7.76
C VAL A 126 1.51 2.34 -7.04
N PRO A 127 2.65 2.38 -7.74
CA PRO A 127 3.94 2.32 -7.04
C PRO A 127 4.07 3.44 -6.01
N LEU A 128 4.63 3.13 -4.84
CA LEU A 128 4.86 4.11 -3.77
C LEU A 128 5.59 5.35 -4.30
N SER A 129 6.63 5.12 -5.09
CA SER A 129 7.42 6.19 -5.71
C SER A 129 6.60 7.05 -6.67
N ALA A 130 5.67 6.45 -7.40
CA ALA A 130 4.77 7.20 -8.29
C ALA A 130 3.76 8.04 -7.49
N ALA A 131 3.21 7.48 -6.41
CA ALA A 131 2.33 8.26 -5.52
C ALA A 131 3.08 9.46 -4.94
N ARG A 132 4.31 9.25 -4.50
CA ARG A 132 5.15 10.30 -3.91
C ARG A 132 5.47 11.42 -4.92
N SER A 133 5.86 11.06 -6.13
CA SER A 133 6.36 12.03 -7.11
C SER A 133 5.31 12.57 -8.06
N ARG A 134 4.20 11.86 -8.26
CA ARG A 134 3.18 12.21 -9.27
C ARG A 134 1.86 12.69 -8.68
N LEU A 135 1.52 12.30 -7.46
CA LEU A 135 0.25 12.63 -6.82
C LEU A 135 0.45 13.64 -5.69
N ASP A 136 -0.62 14.37 -5.35
CA ASP A 136 -0.57 15.41 -4.32
C ASP A 136 -0.22 14.87 -2.93
N VAL A 137 -0.48 13.59 -2.66
CA VAL A 137 -0.11 12.95 -1.39
C VAL A 137 1.40 13.07 -1.12
N GLY A 138 2.23 13.13 -2.14
CA GLY A 138 3.67 13.32 -2.01
C GLY A 138 4.06 14.66 -1.38
N LYS A 139 3.22 15.68 -1.52
CA LYS A 139 3.44 16.99 -0.89
C LYS A 139 3.19 16.93 0.62
N ARG A 140 2.30 16.06 1.05
CA ARG A 140 1.94 15.84 2.45
C ARG A 140 2.99 14.98 3.17
N TYR A 141 3.55 14.00 2.46
CA TYR A 141 4.56 13.07 2.97
C TYR A 141 5.88 13.30 2.26
N ARG A 142 6.53 14.42 2.57
CA ARG A 142 7.76 14.85 1.92
C ARG A 142 8.94 13.95 2.26
N GLY A 143 9.92 13.93 1.36
CA GLY A 143 11.12 13.13 1.53
C GLY A 143 10.76 11.64 1.46
N ASN A 144 11.11 10.90 2.51
CA ASN A 144 10.81 9.48 2.60
C ASN A 144 9.72 9.15 3.64
N LEU A 145 8.95 10.15 4.08
CA LEU A 145 7.84 9.94 5.01
C LEU A 145 6.79 9.02 4.40
N VAL A 146 6.21 8.19 5.24
CA VAL A 146 5.10 7.31 4.85
C VAL A 146 3.97 7.41 5.87
N ARG A 147 2.77 7.05 5.43
CA ARG A 147 1.60 7.05 6.30
C ARG A 147 1.67 5.92 7.31
N ASP A 148 1.98 4.72 6.83
CA ASP A 148 2.13 3.55 7.69
C ASP A 148 3.06 2.52 7.05
N ILE A 149 3.39 1.50 7.84
CA ILE A 149 4.20 0.36 7.42
C ILE A 149 3.37 -0.89 7.77
N THR A 150 3.03 -1.67 6.76
CA THR A 150 2.33 -2.94 6.96
C THR A 150 3.34 -4.03 7.23
N LEU A 151 3.16 -4.72 8.33
CA LEU A 151 4.08 -5.78 8.77
C LEU A 151 3.44 -7.14 8.59
N LYS A 152 4.25 -8.12 8.21
CA LYS A 152 3.87 -9.52 8.25
C LYS A 152 4.91 -10.28 9.04
N ALA A 153 4.49 -10.95 10.11
CA ALA A 153 5.37 -11.83 10.89
C ALA A 153 5.62 -13.12 10.11
N ARG A 154 6.72 -13.79 10.42
CA ARG A 154 7.07 -15.07 9.79
C ARG A 154 6.07 -16.17 10.11
N SER A 155 5.44 -16.11 11.29
CA SER A 155 4.37 -17.02 11.68
C SER A 155 3.49 -16.38 12.73
N ALA A 156 2.28 -16.92 12.92
CA ALA A 156 1.35 -16.44 13.94
C ALA A 156 1.94 -16.54 15.36
N ASP A 157 2.75 -17.55 15.61
CA ASP A 157 3.40 -17.76 16.92
C ASP A 157 4.38 -16.64 17.27
N LEU A 158 4.86 -15.90 16.28
CA LEU A 158 5.85 -14.84 16.47
C LEU A 158 5.26 -13.43 16.55
N LEU A 159 3.92 -13.29 16.53
CA LEU A 159 3.28 -11.97 16.53
C LEU A 159 3.69 -11.09 17.71
N GLU A 160 3.63 -11.62 18.93
CA GLU A 160 4.03 -10.84 20.12
C GLU A 160 5.51 -10.50 20.11
N THR A 161 6.36 -11.47 19.74
CA THR A 161 7.80 -11.26 19.64
C THR A 161 8.11 -10.21 18.57
N ALA A 162 7.42 -10.28 17.42
CA ALA A 162 7.58 -9.32 16.34
C ALA A 162 7.20 -7.90 16.77
N GLU A 163 6.07 -7.74 17.48
CA GLU A 163 5.65 -6.43 18.00
C GLU A 163 6.73 -5.85 18.92
N GLN A 164 7.29 -6.67 19.81
CA GLN A 164 8.32 -6.20 20.74
C GLN A 164 9.60 -5.82 20.00
N GLU A 165 10.02 -6.63 19.03
CA GLU A 165 11.22 -6.34 18.23
C GLU A 165 11.06 -5.02 17.48
N VAL A 166 9.91 -4.81 16.84
CA VAL A 166 9.62 -3.59 16.08
C VAL A 166 9.56 -2.37 17.00
N THR A 167 8.88 -2.50 18.12
CA THR A 167 8.77 -1.41 19.11
C THR A 167 10.15 -0.98 19.60
N ASP A 168 10.95 -1.93 20.03
CA ASP A 168 12.31 -1.64 20.55
C ASP A 168 13.19 -1.00 19.47
N LEU A 169 13.13 -1.53 18.26
CA LEU A 169 13.91 -1.02 17.14
C LEU A 169 13.53 0.41 16.77
N LEU A 170 12.23 0.71 16.68
CA LEU A 170 11.76 2.04 16.33
C LEU A 170 12.02 3.04 17.45
N ARG A 171 11.86 2.64 18.72
CA ARG A 171 12.22 3.51 19.84
C ARG A 171 13.68 3.91 19.79
N GLU A 172 14.58 2.97 19.52
CA GLU A 172 16.01 3.25 19.37
C GLU A 172 16.28 4.17 18.19
N ARG A 173 15.72 3.88 17.02
CA ARG A 173 15.91 4.71 15.83
C ARG A 173 15.38 6.13 15.99
N HIS A 174 14.22 6.27 16.64
CA HIS A 174 13.59 7.58 16.90
C HIS A 174 14.15 8.27 18.12
N ARG A 175 15.12 7.65 18.81
CA ARG A 175 15.77 8.19 20.01
C ARG A 175 14.78 8.54 21.10
N ILE A 176 13.80 7.68 21.31
CA ILE A 176 12.81 7.84 22.36
C ILE A 176 13.43 7.43 23.69
N ARG A 177 13.37 8.32 24.67
CA ARG A 177 13.94 8.08 26.01
C ARG A 177 13.12 7.02 26.74
N PRO A 178 13.76 6.21 27.61
CA PRO A 178 13.03 5.29 28.48
C PRO A 178 11.94 6.02 29.25
N GLY A 179 10.73 5.47 29.25
CA GLY A 179 9.57 6.07 29.91
C GLY A 179 8.81 7.12 29.10
N ALA A 180 9.39 7.62 28.00
CA ALA A 180 8.67 8.52 27.08
C ALA A 180 7.70 7.73 26.21
N PRO A 181 6.56 8.34 25.81
CA PRO A 181 5.59 7.64 24.95
C PRO A 181 6.13 7.43 23.54
N ASP A 182 5.65 6.36 22.88
CA ASP A 182 5.96 6.09 21.49
C ASP A 182 5.38 7.18 20.58
N ASP A 183 6.06 7.46 19.47
CA ASP A 183 5.57 8.34 18.42
C ASP A 183 4.98 7.54 17.24
N PHE A 184 4.64 6.28 17.48
CA PHE A 184 4.07 5.35 16.51
C PHE A 184 3.17 4.36 17.24
N TYR A 185 2.35 3.64 16.47
CA TYR A 185 1.50 2.56 17.00
C TYR A 185 1.89 1.25 16.31
N VAL A 186 2.02 0.18 17.11
CA VAL A 186 2.13 -1.18 16.59
C VAL A 186 0.88 -1.92 17.03
N ARG A 187 0.08 -2.35 16.08
CA ARG A 187 -1.14 -3.08 16.38
C ARG A 187 -1.35 -4.23 15.41
N ASN A 188 -1.91 -5.29 15.92
CA ASN A 188 -2.34 -6.43 15.13
C ASN A 188 -3.83 -6.29 14.85
N VAL A 189 -4.19 -6.24 13.56
CA VAL A 189 -5.58 -6.25 13.14
C VAL A 189 -5.90 -7.67 12.72
N ALA A 190 -6.75 -8.36 13.49
CA ALA A 190 -7.19 -9.69 13.13
C ALA A 190 -7.90 -9.65 11.78
N GLN A 191 -7.52 -10.54 10.88
CA GLN A 191 -8.15 -10.69 9.57
C GLN A 191 -9.23 -11.77 9.66
N TYR A 192 -10.44 -11.41 9.24
CA TYR A 192 -11.56 -12.32 9.19
C TYR A 192 -11.96 -12.54 7.75
#